data_4241d81f681f334d3b262664bc20aea0
#
_entry.id   4241d81f681f334d3b262664bc20aea0
#
_cell.length_a   1.000
_cell.length_b   1.000
_cell.length_c   1.000
_cell.angle_alpha   90.00
_cell.angle_beta   90.00
_cell.angle_gamma   90.00
#
_symmetry.space_group_name_H-M   'P 1'
#
loop_
_entity.id
_entity.type
_entity.pdbx_description
1 polymer ?
#
loop_
_entity_poly.entity_id
_entity_poly.type
_entity_poly.pdbx_seq_one_letter_code
_entity_poly.pdbx_strand_id
1 'polypeptide(L)'
;VYGDQALQDYVAEVGQRVARQSSMPDAEFKFVVLDDDSINAFTTGCCYVYVHRGLLTHLNSEAELASVLGHEIAHVTQKHPQKQMTRGVLATLAAAAAAIYTGSGAVGDLANLGAQAWMQGYGRDAELEADRVGLQFSTRAGYRPEAMGEVFTMFKQGERFEIDRARAEGREPRIYHGLFSSHPAPDARAVQAAKGAAKLDAGPPSGWID
;
A
#
# COMPACT_ATOMS: atom_id res chain seq x y z
N VAL A 1 -17.12 -2.38 -7.56
CA VAL A 1 -16.86 -0.94 -7.72
C VAL A 1 -17.94 -0.18 -6.95
N TYR A 2 -17.54 0.82 -6.19
CA TYR A 2 -18.47 1.69 -5.47
C TYR A 2 -19.24 2.59 -6.44
N GLY A 3 -20.57 2.70 -6.23
CA GLY A 3 -21.47 3.35 -7.21
C GLY A 3 -21.48 4.88 -7.22
N ASP A 4 -20.72 5.55 -6.35
CA ASP A 4 -20.63 7.01 -6.32
C ASP A 4 -19.58 7.51 -7.33
N GLN A 5 -20.06 8.04 -8.46
CA GLN A 5 -19.21 8.53 -9.53
C GLN A 5 -18.39 9.75 -9.11
N ALA A 6 -18.94 10.64 -8.29
CA ALA A 6 -18.21 11.83 -7.84
C ALA A 6 -17.00 11.44 -6.97
N LEU A 7 -17.15 10.43 -6.12
CA LEU A 7 -16.05 9.89 -5.33
C LEU A 7 -15.01 9.16 -6.20
N GLN A 8 -15.45 8.41 -7.23
CA GLN A 8 -14.55 7.78 -8.19
C GLN A 8 -13.68 8.85 -8.91
N ASP A 9 -14.34 9.90 -9.40
CA ASP A 9 -13.67 10.99 -10.13
C ASP A 9 -12.69 11.76 -9.23
N TYR A 10 -13.07 12.03 -7.98
CA TYR A 10 -12.21 12.69 -7.00
C TYR A 10 -10.93 11.89 -6.71
N VAL A 11 -11.08 10.59 -6.39
CA VAL A 11 -9.92 9.72 -6.12
C VAL A 11 -9.03 9.61 -7.37
N ALA A 12 -9.64 9.53 -8.56
CA ALA A 12 -8.91 9.50 -9.82
C ALA A 12 -8.17 10.82 -10.09
N GLU A 13 -8.75 11.98 -9.79
CA GLU A 13 -8.10 13.28 -9.94
C GLU A 13 -6.85 13.41 -9.06
N VAL A 14 -6.98 13.09 -7.77
CA VAL A 14 -5.86 13.09 -6.82
C VAL A 14 -4.77 12.11 -7.29
N GLY A 15 -5.16 10.88 -7.65
CA GLY A 15 -4.23 9.86 -8.12
C GLY A 15 -3.49 10.25 -9.41
N GLN A 16 -4.19 10.84 -10.38
CA GLN A 16 -3.58 11.33 -11.61
C GLN A 16 -2.60 12.48 -11.36
N ARG A 17 -2.91 13.38 -10.43
CA ARG A 17 -2.01 14.46 -10.03
C ARG A 17 -0.69 13.90 -9.50
N VAL A 18 -0.75 12.88 -8.65
CA VAL A 18 0.44 12.20 -8.10
C VAL A 18 1.15 11.39 -9.18
N ALA A 19 0.42 10.63 -10.02
CA ALA A 19 0.97 9.77 -11.06
C ALA A 19 1.81 10.56 -12.07
N ARG A 20 1.38 11.77 -12.44
CA ARG A 20 2.15 12.69 -13.32
C ARG A 20 3.52 13.08 -12.75
N GLN A 21 3.73 12.96 -11.43
CA GLN A 21 5.00 13.23 -10.76
C GLN A 21 5.86 11.97 -10.56
N SER A 22 5.37 10.83 -11.02
CA SER A 22 6.07 9.55 -10.94
C SER A 22 7.12 9.39 -12.04
N SER A 23 7.85 8.27 -12.00
CA SER A 23 8.77 7.89 -13.08
C SER A 23 8.05 7.35 -14.34
N MET A 24 6.71 7.31 -14.33
CA MET A 24 5.87 6.87 -15.44
C MET A 24 4.74 7.91 -15.70
N PRO A 25 5.07 9.19 -15.99
CA PRO A 25 4.09 10.27 -16.06
C PRO A 25 3.05 10.10 -17.18
N ASP A 26 3.43 9.40 -18.25
CA ASP A 26 2.58 9.17 -19.44
C ASP A 26 1.79 7.85 -19.36
N ALA A 27 1.95 7.09 -18.28
CA ALA A 27 1.20 5.84 -18.10
C ALA A 27 -0.27 6.13 -17.74
N GLU A 28 -1.17 5.37 -18.36
CA GLU A 28 -2.60 5.47 -18.08
C GLU A 28 -2.95 4.78 -16.75
N PHE A 29 -2.70 5.45 -15.63
CA PHE A 29 -3.14 4.96 -14.34
C PHE A 29 -4.67 5.00 -14.22
N LYS A 30 -5.25 3.95 -13.65
CA LYS A 30 -6.67 3.84 -13.36
C LYS A 30 -6.86 3.62 -11.86
N PHE A 31 -7.64 4.52 -11.26
CA PHE A 31 -7.97 4.48 -9.85
C PHE A 31 -9.42 4.03 -9.69
N VAL A 32 -9.64 3.04 -8.82
CA VAL A 32 -10.96 2.43 -8.67
C VAL A 32 -11.30 2.33 -7.19
N VAL A 33 -12.38 2.97 -6.77
CA VAL A 33 -12.93 2.79 -5.42
C VAL A 33 -13.78 1.53 -5.39
N LEU A 34 -13.42 0.60 -4.50
CA LEU A 34 -14.16 -0.63 -4.26
C LEU A 34 -15.18 -0.45 -3.13
N ASP A 35 -16.35 -1.07 -3.29
CA ASP A 35 -17.38 -1.13 -2.25
C ASP A 35 -17.02 -2.21 -1.23
N ASP A 36 -16.07 -1.90 -0.39
CA ASP A 36 -15.55 -2.76 0.67
C ASP A 36 -15.25 -1.91 1.91
N ASP A 37 -15.72 -2.35 3.07
CA ASP A 37 -15.57 -1.64 4.35
C ASP A 37 -14.20 -1.82 4.99
N SER A 38 -13.37 -2.70 4.46
CA SER A 38 -12.02 -2.90 4.98
C SER A 38 -11.12 -1.70 4.69
N ILE A 39 -10.14 -1.49 5.55
CA ILE A 39 -9.17 -0.40 5.44
C ILE A 39 -8.03 -0.91 4.57
N ASN A 40 -8.13 -0.73 3.25
CA ASN A 40 -7.11 -1.23 2.32
C ASN A 40 -6.98 -0.36 1.06
N ALA A 41 -5.79 -0.39 0.47
CA ALA A 41 -5.49 0.00 -0.90
C ALA A 41 -4.47 -0.99 -1.46
N PHE A 42 -4.48 -1.23 -2.75
CA PHE A 42 -3.53 -2.15 -3.38
C PHE A 42 -3.43 -1.92 -4.89
N THR A 43 -2.38 -2.45 -5.48
CA THR A 43 -2.22 -2.52 -6.93
C THR A 43 -2.03 -3.97 -7.38
N THR A 44 -2.57 -4.29 -8.55
CA THR A 44 -2.43 -5.63 -9.18
C THR A 44 -1.31 -5.68 -10.24
N GLY A 45 -0.54 -4.63 -10.36
CA GLY A 45 0.45 -4.44 -11.42
C GLY A 45 -0.01 -3.40 -12.42
N CYS A 46 0.51 -3.40 -13.64
CA CYS A 46 0.43 -2.27 -14.55
C CYS A 46 -0.84 -1.41 -14.42
N CYS A 47 -0.67 -0.27 -13.70
CA CYS A 47 -1.46 0.95 -13.83
C CYS A 47 -2.87 0.93 -13.19
N TYR A 48 -3.26 -0.14 -12.49
CA TYR A 48 -4.50 -0.17 -11.71
C TYR A 48 -4.18 -0.03 -10.22
N VAL A 49 -4.81 0.97 -9.60
CA VAL A 49 -4.77 1.22 -8.15
C VAL A 49 -6.20 1.11 -7.61
N TYR A 50 -6.38 0.26 -6.64
CA TYR A 50 -7.66 0.02 -5.98
C TYR A 50 -7.64 0.60 -4.58
N VAL A 51 -8.72 1.29 -4.20
CA VAL A 51 -8.90 1.88 -2.89
C VAL A 51 -10.22 1.38 -2.32
N HIS A 52 -10.20 0.79 -1.14
CA HIS A 52 -11.42 0.38 -0.47
C HIS A 52 -12.14 1.60 0.13
N ARG A 53 -13.47 1.61 0.03
CA ARG A 53 -14.30 2.67 0.61
C ARG A 53 -14.03 2.85 2.11
N GLY A 54 -13.79 1.75 2.82
CA GLY A 54 -13.45 1.77 4.25
C GLY A 54 -12.18 2.58 4.55
N LEU A 55 -11.17 2.57 3.70
CA LEU A 55 -9.98 3.41 3.88
C LEU A 55 -10.31 4.89 3.80
N LEU A 56 -11.12 5.30 2.82
CA LEU A 56 -11.48 6.72 2.61
C LEU A 56 -12.21 7.33 3.81
N THR A 57 -12.95 6.53 4.58
CA THR A 57 -13.65 7.01 5.78
C THR A 57 -12.71 7.30 6.96
N HIS A 58 -11.45 6.90 6.89
CA HIS A 58 -10.45 7.10 7.93
C HIS A 58 -9.43 8.19 7.61
N LEU A 59 -9.30 8.56 6.35
CA LEU A 59 -8.40 9.64 5.94
C LEU A 59 -9.01 11.00 6.29
N ASN A 60 -8.18 11.92 6.81
CA ASN A 60 -8.61 13.21 7.31
C ASN A 60 -8.36 14.36 6.31
N SER A 61 -7.54 14.12 5.27
CA SER A 61 -7.18 15.13 4.28
C SER A 61 -6.89 14.54 2.91
N GLU A 62 -6.90 15.39 1.88
CA GLU A 62 -6.49 15.02 0.52
C GLU A 62 -5.01 14.63 0.47
N ALA A 63 -4.17 15.25 1.30
CA ALA A 63 -2.76 14.91 1.38
C ALA A 63 -2.52 13.49 1.91
N GLU A 64 -3.34 13.04 2.88
CA GLU A 64 -3.29 11.64 3.34
C GLU A 64 -3.69 10.67 2.22
N LEU A 65 -4.75 10.97 1.47
CA LEU A 65 -5.14 10.19 0.30
C LEU A 65 -4.02 10.17 -0.75
N ALA A 66 -3.45 11.33 -1.08
CA ALA A 66 -2.34 11.44 -2.02
C ALA A 66 -1.10 10.64 -1.59
N SER A 67 -0.83 10.57 -0.29
CA SER A 67 0.26 9.77 0.27
C SER A 67 0.04 8.27 0.06
N VAL A 68 -1.18 7.78 0.31
CA VAL A 68 -1.54 6.38 0.05
C VAL A 68 -1.45 6.06 -1.44
N LEU A 69 -2.05 6.90 -2.30
CA LEU A 69 -2.00 6.71 -3.74
C LEU A 69 -0.56 6.78 -4.29
N GLY A 70 0.26 7.67 -3.73
CA GLY A 70 1.69 7.76 -4.06
C GLY A 70 2.45 6.48 -3.73
N HIS A 71 2.15 5.86 -2.59
CA HIS A 71 2.70 4.57 -2.19
C HIS A 71 2.31 3.45 -3.18
N GLU A 72 1.04 3.37 -3.57
CA GLU A 72 0.57 2.37 -4.55
C GLU A 72 1.18 2.60 -5.93
N ILE A 73 1.26 3.85 -6.39
CA ILE A 73 1.95 4.22 -7.64
C ILE A 73 3.42 3.83 -7.58
N ALA A 74 4.07 3.97 -6.42
CA ALA A 74 5.47 3.55 -6.25
C ALA A 74 5.61 2.04 -6.40
N HIS A 75 4.69 1.23 -5.88
CA HIS A 75 4.69 -0.22 -6.11
C HIS A 75 4.64 -0.57 -7.60
N VAL A 76 3.82 0.14 -8.39
CA VAL A 76 3.73 -0.05 -9.85
C VAL A 76 5.04 0.34 -10.52
N THR A 77 5.54 1.55 -10.25
CA THR A 77 6.73 2.10 -10.93
C THR A 77 8.01 1.36 -10.58
N GLN A 78 8.12 0.84 -9.35
CA GLN A 78 9.23 -0.01 -8.90
C GLN A 78 9.04 -1.49 -9.27
N LYS A 79 7.94 -1.84 -9.92
CA LYS A 79 7.61 -3.20 -10.40
C LYS A 79 7.57 -4.25 -9.28
N HIS A 80 7.12 -3.86 -8.08
CA HIS A 80 7.06 -4.77 -6.93
C HIS A 80 6.16 -5.97 -7.17
N PRO A 81 4.94 -5.85 -7.77
CA PRO A 81 4.11 -7.00 -8.10
C PRO A 81 4.82 -8.00 -9.01
N GLN A 82 5.52 -7.53 -10.05
CA GLN A 82 6.23 -8.38 -10.99
C GLN A 82 7.44 -9.09 -10.34
N LYS A 83 8.20 -8.36 -9.51
CA LYS A 83 9.32 -8.91 -8.74
C LYS A 83 8.85 -10.01 -7.78
N GLN A 84 7.72 -9.79 -7.10
CA GLN A 84 7.12 -10.75 -6.18
C GLN A 84 6.65 -12.00 -6.93
N MET A 85 5.96 -11.83 -8.05
CA MET A 85 5.50 -12.94 -8.90
C MET A 85 6.69 -13.78 -9.41
N THR A 86 7.75 -13.13 -9.90
CA THR A 86 8.97 -13.82 -10.37
C THR A 86 9.64 -14.59 -9.24
N ARG A 87 9.77 -14.02 -8.04
CA ARG A 87 10.31 -14.70 -6.87
C ARG A 87 9.48 -15.91 -6.47
N GLY A 88 8.14 -15.77 -6.49
CA GLY A 88 7.21 -16.86 -6.20
C GLY A 88 7.37 -18.02 -7.21
N VAL A 89 7.42 -17.73 -8.50
CA VAL A 89 7.65 -18.74 -9.55
C VAL A 89 9.00 -19.43 -9.38
N LEU A 90 10.08 -18.68 -9.14
CA LEU A 90 11.42 -19.27 -8.93
C LEU A 90 11.45 -20.14 -7.68
N ALA A 91 10.82 -19.72 -6.58
CA ALA A 91 10.73 -20.52 -5.36
C ALA A 91 9.95 -21.83 -5.60
N THR A 92 8.83 -21.75 -6.34
CA THR A 92 8.04 -22.94 -6.70
C THR A 92 8.85 -23.91 -7.58
N LEU A 93 9.58 -23.42 -8.57
CA LEU A 93 10.43 -24.25 -9.42
C LEU A 93 11.58 -24.90 -8.64
N ALA A 94 12.23 -24.16 -7.74
CA ALA A 94 13.28 -24.69 -6.89
C ALA A 94 12.76 -25.79 -5.95
N ALA A 95 11.59 -25.58 -5.35
CA ALA A 95 10.94 -26.55 -4.49
C ALA A 95 10.49 -27.80 -5.29
N ALA A 96 9.98 -27.65 -6.52
CA ALA A 96 9.63 -28.77 -7.40
C ALA A 96 10.88 -29.60 -7.77
N ALA A 97 11.99 -28.95 -8.09
CA ALA A 97 13.25 -29.62 -8.37
C ALA A 97 13.76 -30.39 -7.14
N ALA A 98 13.67 -29.80 -5.94
CA ALA A 98 14.03 -30.48 -4.70
C ALA A 98 13.13 -31.67 -4.40
N ALA A 99 11.82 -31.58 -4.62
CA ALA A 99 10.87 -32.68 -4.44
C ALA A 99 11.17 -33.86 -5.40
N ILE A 100 11.49 -33.58 -6.66
CA ILE A 100 11.91 -34.57 -7.63
C ILE A 100 13.23 -35.27 -7.19
N TYR A 101 14.20 -34.48 -6.73
CA TYR A 101 15.50 -35.01 -6.29
C TYR A 101 15.38 -35.89 -5.04
N THR A 102 14.50 -35.51 -4.09
CA THR A 102 14.30 -36.26 -2.84
C THR A 102 13.27 -37.39 -2.95
N GLY A 103 12.59 -37.54 -4.10
CA GLY A 103 11.51 -38.52 -4.29
C GLY A 103 10.25 -38.26 -3.45
N SER A 104 10.10 -37.07 -2.89
CA SER A 104 8.95 -36.72 -2.06
C SER A 104 7.78 -36.32 -2.96
N GLY A 105 6.59 -36.93 -2.75
CA GLY A 105 5.36 -36.66 -3.52
C GLY A 105 4.71 -35.30 -3.27
N ALA A 106 5.43 -34.36 -2.66
CA ALA A 106 4.93 -33.05 -2.21
C ALA A 106 4.69 -32.01 -3.33
N VAL A 107 4.54 -32.42 -4.58
CA VAL A 107 4.28 -31.51 -5.73
C VAL A 107 2.95 -30.75 -5.55
N GLY A 108 1.96 -31.33 -4.86
CA GLY A 108 0.68 -30.66 -4.57
C GLY A 108 0.79 -29.49 -3.58
N ASP A 109 1.73 -29.56 -2.63
CA ASP A 109 1.94 -28.49 -1.63
C ASP A 109 2.65 -27.27 -2.22
N LEU A 110 3.32 -27.41 -3.35
CA LEU A 110 4.10 -26.36 -3.99
C LEU A 110 3.23 -25.27 -4.64
N ALA A 111 2.08 -25.66 -5.20
CA ALA A 111 1.12 -24.69 -5.74
C ALA A 111 0.54 -23.81 -4.61
N ASN A 112 0.31 -24.42 -3.43
CA ASN A 112 -0.16 -23.72 -2.23
C ASN A 112 0.92 -22.76 -1.67
N LEU A 113 2.19 -23.13 -1.73
CA LEU A 113 3.29 -22.24 -1.30
C LEU A 113 3.43 -21.01 -2.20
N GLY A 114 3.24 -21.14 -3.51
CA GLY A 114 3.22 -20.02 -4.45
C GLY A 114 2.05 -19.07 -4.19
N ALA A 115 0.86 -19.61 -3.91
CA ALA A 115 -0.31 -18.82 -3.55
C ALA A 115 -0.15 -18.12 -2.19
N GLN A 116 0.42 -18.80 -1.19
CA GLN A 116 0.72 -18.22 0.12
C GLN A 116 1.76 -17.10 0.04
N ALA A 117 2.81 -17.27 -0.77
CA ALA A 117 3.81 -16.22 -0.99
C ALA A 117 3.20 -14.95 -1.62
N TRP A 118 2.20 -15.11 -2.48
CA TRP A 118 1.44 -13.99 -3.05
C TRP A 118 0.59 -13.28 -1.98
N MET A 119 0.00 -14.02 -1.06
CA MET A 119 -0.87 -13.51 -0.01
C MET A 119 -0.11 -12.84 1.15
N GLN A 120 1.20 -13.02 1.27
CA GLN A 120 2.03 -12.45 2.37
C GLN A 120 2.37 -10.97 2.21
N GLY A 121 1.91 -10.30 1.15
CA GLY A 121 2.23 -8.90 0.88
C GLY A 121 3.67 -8.70 0.39
N TYR A 122 4.05 -7.45 0.22
CA TYR A 122 5.40 -7.08 -0.19
C TYR A 122 6.39 -7.22 0.96
N GLY A 123 7.63 -7.57 0.66
CA GLY A 123 8.67 -7.64 1.68
C GLY A 123 9.05 -6.25 2.21
N ARG A 124 9.59 -6.20 3.43
CA ARG A 124 9.95 -4.96 4.15
C ARG A 124 10.72 -3.95 3.29
N ASP A 125 11.68 -4.40 2.50
CA ASP A 125 12.51 -3.50 1.67
C ASP A 125 11.69 -2.84 0.55
N ALA A 126 10.74 -3.58 -0.05
CA ALA A 126 9.84 -3.05 -1.05
C ALA A 126 8.87 -2.01 -0.46
N GLU A 127 8.41 -2.24 0.78
CA GLU A 127 7.57 -1.27 1.50
C GLU A 127 8.32 0.03 1.80
N LEU A 128 9.54 -0.08 2.31
CA LEU A 128 10.39 1.08 2.59
C LEU A 128 10.77 1.83 1.30
N GLU A 129 10.95 1.12 0.19
CA GLU A 129 11.17 1.75 -1.12
C GLU A 129 9.91 2.46 -1.60
N ALA A 130 8.73 1.83 -1.49
CA ALA A 130 7.46 2.42 -1.89
C ALA A 130 7.12 3.66 -1.06
N ASP A 131 7.36 3.65 0.25
CA ASP A 131 7.19 4.83 1.10
C ASP A 131 8.09 5.98 0.67
N ARG A 132 9.38 5.71 0.47
CA ARG A 132 10.34 6.74 0.08
C ARG A 132 10.02 7.34 -1.29
N VAL A 133 9.67 6.50 -2.26
CA VAL A 133 9.37 6.92 -3.62
C VAL A 133 8.00 7.58 -3.69
N GLY A 134 7.00 7.02 -3.03
CA GLY A 134 5.64 7.56 -2.95
C GLY A 134 5.60 8.93 -2.29
N LEU A 135 6.35 9.12 -1.19
CA LEU A 135 6.52 10.43 -0.56
C LEU A 135 7.09 11.47 -1.54
N GLN A 136 8.06 11.10 -2.37
CA GLN A 136 8.58 12.03 -3.39
C GLN A 136 7.53 12.39 -4.44
N PHE A 137 6.69 11.43 -4.84
CA PHE A 137 5.65 11.68 -5.84
C PHE A 137 4.56 12.60 -5.29
N SER A 138 4.03 12.33 -4.10
CA SER A 138 3.01 13.17 -3.47
C SER A 138 3.54 14.59 -3.17
N THR A 139 4.77 14.70 -2.69
CA THR A 139 5.40 16.01 -2.42
C THR A 139 5.61 16.83 -3.70
N ARG A 140 6.08 16.20 -4.80
CA ARG A 140 6.19 16.90 -6.09
C ARG A 140 4.83 17.30 -6.67
N ALA A 141 3.77 16.58 -6.33
CA ALA A 141 2.40 16.93 -6.67
C ALA A 141 1.84 18.10 -5.84
N GLY A 142 2.62 18.60 -4.85
CA GLY A 142 2.28 19.74 -4.01
C GLY A 142 1.69 19.38 -2.65
N TYR A 143 1.55 18.09 -2.31
CA TYR A 143 1.02 17.65 -1.02
C TYR A 143 2.06 17.71 0.08
N ARG A 144 1.61 18.07 1.30
CA ARG A 144 2.49 18.17 2.46
C ARG A 144 3.13 16.81 2.79
N PRO A 145 4.44 16.77 3.05
CA PRO A 145 5.18 15.51 3.23
C PRO A 145 4.86 14.78 4.54
N GLU A 146 4.34 15.47 5.56
CA GLU A 146 3.98 14.91 6.87
C GLU A 146 2.78 13.95 6.78
N ALA A 147 1.91 14.12 5.79
CA ALA A 147 0.67 13.36 5.61
C ALA A 147 0.90 11.83 5.60
N MET A 148 2.00 11.35 5.02
CA MET A 148 2.33 9.93 5.06
C MET A 148 2.57 9.42 6.49
N GLY A 149 3.23 10.21 7.34
CA GLY A 149 3.43 9.88 8.76
C GLY A 149 2.14 9.87 9.56
N GLU A 150 1.21 10.75 9.22
CA GLU A 150 -0.11 10.85 9.84
C GLU A 150 -0.97 9.63 9.51
N VAL A 151 -0.94 9.15 8.27
CA VAL A 151 -1.59 7.89 7.87
C VAL A 151 -1.12 6.72 8.74
N PHE A 152 0.19 6.56 8.96
CA PHE A 152 0.71 5.50 9.84
C PHE A 152 0.27 5.67 11.30
N THR A 153 0.24 6.92 11.78
CA THR A 153 -0.19 7.23 13.15
C THR A 153 -1.67 6.90 13.34
N MET A 154 -2.50 7.28 12.39
CA MET A 154 -3.94 7.00 12.39
C MET A 154 -4.21 5.49 12.45
N PHE A 155 -3.55 4.69 11.62
CA PHE A 155 -3.73 3.24 11.63
C PHE A 155 -3.29 2.60 12.95
N LYS A 156 -2.16 3.04 13.51
CA LYS A 156 -1.68 2.54 14.80
C LYS A 156 -2.64 2.88 15.96
N GLN A 157 -3.23 4.07 15.92
CA GLN A 157 -4.25 4.47 16.90
C GLN A 157 -5.53 3.64 16.74
N GLY A 158 -5.98 3.39 15.52
CA GLY A 158 -7.14 2.54 15.23
C GLY A 158 -6.95 1.11 15.73
N GLU A 159 -5.78 0.52 15.47
CA GLU A 159 -5.43 -0.82 15.98
C GLU A 159 -5.45 -0.88 17.51
N ARG A 160 -4.82 0.11 18.16
CA ARG A 160 -4.81 0.20 19.62
C ARG A 160 -6.20 0.36 20.21
N PHE A 161 -7.02 1.20 19.61
CA PHE A 161 -8.41 1.40 20.03
C PHE A 161 -9.19 0.08 19.95
N GLU A 162 -9.06 -0.69 18.86
CA GLU A 162 -9.74 -1.96 18.71
C GLU A 162 -9.26 -3.01 19.73
N ILE A 163 -7.97 -3.06 20.03
CA ILE A 163 -7.42 -3.95 21.07
C ILE A 163 -8.00 -3.60 22.43
N ASP A 164 -8.02 -2.33 22.80
CA ASP A 164 -8.54 -1.87 24.10
C ASP A 164 -10.05 -2.12 24.23
N ARG A 165 -10.80 -1.87 23.14
CA ARG A 165 -12.23 -2.15 23.05
C ARG A 165 -12.53 -3.64 23.18
N ALA A 166 -11.83 -4.48 22.44
CA ALA A 166 -12.00 -5.92 22.49
C ALA A 166 -11.72 -6.48 23.89
N ARG A 167 -10.68 -5.95 24.55
CA ARG A 167 -10.37 -6.30 25.96
C ARG A 167 -11.51 -5.91 26.91
N ALA A 168 -12.08 -4.71 26.74
CA ALA A 168 -13.21 -4.26 27.56
C ALA A 168 -14.47 -5.08 27.33
N GLU A 169 -14.69 -5.57 26.11
CA GLU A 169 -15.83 -6.41 25.72
C GLU A 169 -15.59 -7.92 25.97
N GLY A 170 -14.42 -8.33 26.45
CA GLY A 170 -14.07 -9.74 26.72
C GLY A 170 -14.02 -10.62 25.48
N ARG A 171 -13.71 -10.05 24.32
CA ARG A 171 -13.57 -10.74 23.03
C ARG A 171 -12.16 -10.62 22.45
N GLU A 172 -11.86 -11.46 21.48
CA GLU A 172 -10.65 -11.31 20.69
C GLU A 172 -10.72 -10.03 19.82
N PRO A 173 -9.61 -9.26 19.72
CA PRO A 173 -9.56 -8.08 18.88
C PRO A 173 -9.73 -8.47 17.40
N ARG A 174 -10.63 -7.79 16.71
CA ARG A 174 -10.76 -7.88 15.27
C ARG A 174 -9.78 -6.88 14.64
N ILE A 175 -8.51 -7.21 14.65
CA ILE A 175 -7.50 -6.39 14.00
C ILE A 175 -7.72 -6.54 12.50
N TYR A 176 -8.23 -5.49 11.88
CA TYR A 176 -8.32 -5.42 10.42
C TYR A 176 -6.91 -5.28 9.87
N HIS A 177 -6.32 -6.39 9.53
CA HIS A 177 -4.98 -6.45 8.93
C HIS A 177 -4.93 -5.95 7.48
N GLY A 178 -6.01 -5.34 6.93
CA GLY A 178 -6.12 -4.98 5.54
C GLY A 178 -4.85 -4.35 4.98
N LEU A 179 -4.56 -3.10 5.33
CA LEU A 179 -3.38 -2.39 4.82
C LEU A 179 -2.07 -2.96 5.36
N PHE A 180 -2.02 -3.39 6.65
CA PHE A 180 -0.78 -3.91 7.24
C PHE A 180 -0.53 -5.41 6.97
N SER A 181 -1.53 -6.17 6.54
CA SER A 181 -1.28 -7.54 6.07
C SER A 181 -0.66 -7.57 4.69
N SER A 182 -1.08 -6.64 3.83
CA SER A 182 -0.47 -6.44 2.51
C SER A 182 0.80 -5.57 2.56
N HIS A 183 0.94 -4.70 3.61
CA HIS A 183 2.01 -3.72 3.77
C HIS A 183 2.61 -3.73 5.19
N PRO A 184 3.44 -4.73 5.52
CA PRO A 184 3.94 -4.94 6.89
C PRO A 184 4.96 -3.89 7.38
N ALA A 185 5.27 -3.94 8.68
CA ALA A 185 6.28 -3.17 9.41
C ALA A 185 5.99 -1.65 9.62
N PRO A 186 4.85 -1.29 10.26
CA PRO A 186 4.42 0.10 10.40
C PRO A 186 5.39 1.00 11.18
N ASP A 187 6.07 0.51 12.24
CA ASP A 187 6.93 1.35 13.07
C ASP A 187 8.18 1.85 12.32
N ALA A 188 8.85 0.97 11.58
CA ALA A 188 10.01 1.35 10.77
C ALA A 188 9.63 2.32 9.65
N ARG A 189 8.44 2.14 9.06
CA ARG A 189 7.90 2.96 8.00
C ARG A 189 7.54 4.35 8.50
N ALA A 190 6.87 4.47 9.65
CA ALA A 190 6.55 5.75 10.28
C ALA A 190 7.81 6.58 10.58
N VAL A 191 8.87 5.95 11.11
CA VAL A 191 10.16 6.62 11.36
C VAL A 191 10.81 7.10 10.05
N GLN A 192 10.76 6.28 9.01
CA GLN A 192 11.31 6.65 7.70
C GLN A 192 10.52 7.79 7.05
N ALA A 193 9.19 7.77 7.10
CA ALA A 193 8.33 8.82 6.57
C ALA A 193 8.64 10.16 7.26
N ALA A 194 8.74 10.19 8.59
CA ALA A 194 9.10 11.38 9.34
C ALA A 194 10.49 11.93 8.96
N LYS A 195 11.50 11.05 8.81
CA LYS A 195 12.84 11.45 8.35
C LYS A 195 12.85 11.94 6.89
N GLY A 196 11.98 11.38 6.06
CA GLY A 196 11.79 11.81 4.67
C GLY A 196 11.16 13.19 4.59
N ALA A 197 10.08 13.40 5.33
CA ALA A 197 9.38 14.69 5.42
C ALA A 197 10.31 15.82 5.89
N ALA A 198 11.07 15.59 6.95
CA ALA A 198 12.02 16.58 7.48
C ALA A 198 13.11 17.04 6.49
N LYS A 199 13.39 16.26 5.44
CA LYS A 199 14.32 16.64 4.38
C LYS A 199 13.69 17.46 3.26
N LEU A 200 12.35 17.51 3.21
CA LEU A 200 11.57 18.15 2.16
C LEU A 200 10.89 19.45 2.63
N ASP A 201 11.34 20.00 3.75
CA ASP A 201 10.73 21.11 4.51
C ASP A 201 10.69 22.46 3.77
N ALA A 202 11.30 22.57 2.60
CA ALA A 202 11.16 23.73 1.72
C ALA A 202 9.96 23.56 0.79
N GLY A 203 8.77 23.92 1.29
CA GLY A 203 7.51 23.84 0.54
C GLY A 203 7.51 24.65 -0.76
N PRO A 204 6.55 24.38 -1.67
CA PRO A 204 6.35 25.19 -2.86
C PRO A 204 5.92 26.63 -2.48
N PRO A 205 6.19 27.63 -3.33
CA PRO A 205 5.85 29.02 -3.04
C PRO A 205 4.36 29.27 -2.74
N SER A 206 3.47 28.40 -3.26
CA SER A 206 2.01 28.44 -3.02
C SER A 206 1.57 27.79 -1.70
N GLY A 207 2.49 27.23 -0.92
CA GLY A 207 2.18 26.37 0.23
C GLY A 207 1.84 24.93 -0.16
N TRP A 208 1.78 24.07 0.85
CA TRP A 208 1.41 22.67 0.67
C TRP A 208 -0.11 22.50 0.54
N ILE A 209 -0.54 21.52 -0.24
CA ILE A 209 -1.92 21.02 -0.27
C ILE A 209 -2.09 20.07 0.93
N ASP A 210 -3.15 20.30 1.68
CA ASP A 210 -3.57 19.45 2.78
C ASP A 210 -4.61 18.41 2.35
#